data_cc4a489d512b03bf611fdbdbd7c8e375
#
_entry.id   cc4a489d512b03bf611fdbdbd7c8e375
#
_cell.length_a   1.000
_cell.length_b   1.000
_cell.length_c   1.000
_cell.angle_alpha   90.00
_cell.angle_beta   90.00
_cell.angle_gamma   90.00
#
_symmetry.space_group_name_H-M   'P 1'
#
loop_
_entity.id
_entity.type
_entity.pdbx_description
1 polymer ?
#
loop_
_entity_poly.entity_id
_entity_poly.type
_entity_poly.pdbx_seq_one_letter_code
_entity_poly.pdbx_strand_id
1 'polypeptide(L)'
;PGSKLSHVLTSDGILEIKEIPASLVVIGGGVIGIEFASFFSMIGTKVTVIEMMSEILPMMDGEFAKLMRRELKGVDFHLGCKVEEITPEAVLYTDAKGEKKSIAASLVLMSVGRRPNIQGLEKLGLDIGRQGVVVNDRMQTNLATVYAIGDVNGRSLLAHSASRMAEVAVSNIFGSKSMRMRYQAIPWAVYGNPESAGCGITEAEAAKLGIPVRSQTVQMRANGRFLAEHGKKGAGLVKVICHAQTGAIVGVHLLGPYSSEMIWGASALIEAELRVQDVKEIVFPHPSVSELIKDACFQLDHTL
;
A
#
# COMPACT_ATOMS: atom_id res chain seq x y z
N PRO A 1 -8.78 -25.49 -1.94
CA PRO A 1 -10.10 -26.12 -1.76
C PRO A 1 -10.98 -25.24 -0.87
N GLY A 2 -12.33 -25.28 -1.06
CA GLY A 2 -13.29 -24.55 -0.23
C GLY A 2 -13.56 -23.09 -0.59
N SER A 3 -12.86 -22.48 -1.56
CA SER A 3 -13.01 -21.06 -1.90
C SER A 3 -14.40 -20.68 -2.49
N LYS A 4 -15.25 -21.65 -2.79
CA LYS A 4 -16.61 -21.42 -3.34
C LYS A 4 -17.71 -21.70 -2.31
N LEU A 5 -17.37 -21.95 -1.06
CA LEU A 5 -18.35 -22.12 0.01
C LEU A 5 -19.08 -20.79 0.28
N SER A 6 -20.35 -20.85 0.68
CA SER A 6 -21.22 -19.68 0.82
C SER A 6 -20.76 -18.65 1.84
N HIS A 7 -19.99 -19.06 2.84
CA HIS A 7 -19.41 -18.20 3.88
C HIS A 7 -18.01 -17.67 3.49
N VAL A 8 -17.52 -17.99 2.30
CA VAL A 8 -16.24 -17.47 1.77
C VAL A 8 -16.52 -16.33 0.79
N LEU A 9 -16.11 -15.13 1.15
CA LEU A 9 -16.39 -13.91 0.43
C LEU A 9 -15.13 -13.34 -0.22
N THR A 10 -15.32 -12.63 -1.31
CA THR A 10 -14.34 -11.71 -1.90
C THR A 10 -14.52 -10.30 -1.32
N SER A 11 -13.67 -9.36 -1.73
CA SER A 11 -13.83 -7.93 -1.36
C SER A 11 -15.19 -7.36 -1.76
N ASP A 12 -15.80 -7.84 -2.85
CA ASP A 12 -17.12 -7.37 -3.29
C ASP A 12 -18.22 -7.97 -2.40
N GLY A 13 -18.16 -9.28 -2.15
CA GLY A 13 -19.17 -9.96 -1.34
C GLY A 13 -19.22 -9.49 0.12
N ILE A 14 -18.07 -9.15 0.72
CA ILE A 14 -18.05 -8.68 2.11
C ILE A 14 -18.68 -7.28 2.28
N LEU A 15 -18.72 -6.46 1.22
CA LEU A 15 -19.38 -5.17 1.23
C LEU A 15 -20.92 -5.27 1.21
N GLU A 16 -21.46 -6.44 0.88
CA GLU A 16 -22.90 -6.67 0.75
C GLU A 16 -23.53 -7.36 1.96
N ILE A 17 -22.74 -7.77 2.95
CA ILE A 17 -23.26 -8.43 4.16
C ILE A 17 -24.23 -7.53 4.91
N LYS A 18 -25.25 -8.13 5.55
CA LYS A 18 -26.30 -7.40 6.26
C LYS A 18 -26.14 -7.41 7.78
N GLU A 19 -25.26 -8.28 8.28
CA GLU A 19 -25.05 -8.46 9.72
C GLU A 19 -23.56 -8.48 10.02
N ILE A 20 -23.18 -7.97 11.19
CA ILE A 20 -21.81 -8.00 11.67
C ILE A 20 -21.47 -9.45 12.06
N PRO A 21 -20.45 -10.09 11.43
CA PRO A 21 -20.10 -11.45 11.74
C PRO A 21 -19.47 -11.57 13.13
N ALA A 22 -19.79 -12.64 13.87
CA ALA A 22 -19.18 -12.90 15.17
C ALA A 22 -17.65 -13.13 15.05
N SER A 23 -17.22 -13.77 13.97
CA SER A 23 -15.79 -13.98 13.66
C SER A 23 -15.52 -13.89 12.16
N LEU A 24 -14.36 -13.37 11.82
CA LEU A 24 -13.87 -13.22 10.46
C LEU A 24 -12.44 -13.74 10.37
N VAL A 25 -12.20 -14.71 9.48
CA VAL A 25 -10.85 -15.09 9.08
C VAL A 25 -10.52 -14.41 7.76
N VAL A 26 -9.46 -13.60 7.73
CA VAL A 26 -8.95 -12.92 6.55
C VAL A 26 -7.75 -13.71 6.02
N ILE A 27 -7.85 -14.20 4.80
CA ILE A 27 -6.75 -14.89 4.11
C ILE A 27 -6.03 -13.88 3.22
N GLY A 28 -4.81 -13.51 3.61
CA GLY A 28 -3.97 -12.51 2.96
C GLY A 28 -3.86 -11.19 3.74
N GLY A 29 -2.64 -10.83 4.10
CA GLY A 29 -2.27 -9.62 4.84
C GLY A 29 -1.92 -8.42 3.95
N GLY A 30 -2.41 -8.40 2.71
CA GLY A 30 -2.30 -7.24 1.80
C GLY A 30 -3.28 -6.12 2.17
N VAL A 31 -3.29 -5.03 1.35
CA VAL A 31 -4.08 -3.80 1.62
C VAL A 31 -5.54 -4.13 1.92
N ILE A 32 -6.22 -4.85 1.03
CA ILE A 32 -7.64 -5.20 1.18
C ILE A 32 -7.89 -5.98 2.48
N GLY A 33 -7.06 -6.98 2.76
CA GLY A 33 -7.19 -7.79 3.97
C GLY A 33 -7.01 -6.99 5.24
N ILE A 34 -6.03 -6.09 5.28
CA ILE A 34 -5.71 -5.27 6.45
C ILE A 34 -6.78 -4.19 6.67
N GLU A 35 -7.31 -3.56 5.62
CA GLU A 35 -8.38 -2.57 5.74
C GLU A 35 -9.66 -3.21 6.32
N PHE A 36 -10.10 -4.35 5.79
CA PHE A 36 -11.25 -5.07 6.36
C PHE A 36 -10.96 -5.61 7.76
N ALA A 37 -9.76 -6.13 8.02
CA ALA A 37 -9.39 -6.58 9.36
C ALA A 37 -9.46 -5.44 10.37
N SER A 38 -8.94 -4.27 10.01
CA SER A 38 -9.05 -3.05 10.83
C SER A 38 -10.50 -2.67 11.09
N PHE A 39 -11.29 -2.53 10.03
CA PHE A 39 -12.70 -2.14 10.12
C PHE A 39 -13.51 -3.09 11.01
N PHE A 40 -13.48 -4.40 10.71
CA PHE A 40 -14.28 -5.37 11.43
C PHE A 40 -13.86 -5.53 12.90
N SER A 41 -12.56 -5.43 13.19
CA SER A 41 -12.08 -5.44 14.59
C SER A 41 -12.60 -4.25 15.40
N MET A 42 -12.67 -3.07 14.78
CA MET A 42 -13.18 -1.86 15.43
C MET A 42 -14.67 -1.93 15.76
N ILE A 43 -15.47 -2.67 14.99
CA ILE A 43 -16.90 -2.85 15.23
C ILE A 43 -17.22 -4.11 16.05
N GLY A 44 -16.20 -4.77 16.62
CA GLY A 44 -16.36 -5.85 17.59
C GLY A 44 -16.31 -7.28 17.03
N THR A 45 -16.05 -7.47 15.74
CA THR A 45 -15.81 -8.81 15.17
C THR A 45 -14.48 -9.38 15.67
N LYS A 46 -14.45 -10.66 16.05
CA LYS A 46 -13.19 -11.36 16.32
C LYS A 46 -12.48 -11.64 15.00
N VAL A 47 -11.40 -10.92 14.73
CA VAL A 47 -10.68 -11.01 13.45
C VAL A 47 -9.37 -11.78 13.60
N THR A 48 -9.13 -12.70 12.66
CA THR A 48 -7.83 -13.39 12.51
C THR A 48 -7.33 -13.22 11.08
N VAL A 49 -6.08 -12.78 10.89
CA VAL A 49 -5.43 -12.68 9.60
C VAL A 49 -4.42 -13.81 9.45
N ILE A 50 -4.54 -14.60 8.37
CA ILE A 50 -3.56 -15.63 8.00
C ILE A 50 -2.80 -15.13 6.77
N GLU A 51 -1.49 -14.91 6.93
CA GLU A 51 -0.59 -14.39 5.89
C GLU A 51 0.57 -15.36 5.65
N MET A 52 0.85 -15.64 4.37
CA MET A 52 1.91 -16.55 3.97
C MET A 52 3.30 -15.90 4.09
N MET A 53 3.38 -14.60 3.93
CA MET A 53 4.62 -13.85 4.11
C MET A 53 4.98 -13.70 5.59
N SER A 54 6.23 -13.34 5.86
CA SER A 54 6.73 -13.10 7.22
C SER A 54 6.24 -11.78 7.84
N GLU A 55 5.62 -10.90 7.05
CA GLU A 55 5.03 -9.64 7.53
C GLU A 55 3.85 -9.24 6.60
N ILE A 56 2.96 -8.41 7.13
CA ILE A 56 1.84 -7.80 6.39
C ILE A 56 2.33 -6.69 5.45
N LEU A 57 1.50 -6.32 4.47
CA LEU A 57 1.70 -5.14 3.60
C LEU A 57 3.12 -5.10 2.98
N PRO A 58 3.48 -6.04 2.10
CA PRO A 58 4.86 -6.22 1.61
C PRO A 58 5.42 -5.00 0.83
N MET A 59 4.58 -4.05 0.41
CA MET A 59 5.01 -2.79 -0.20
C MET A 59 5.39 -1.70 0.81
N MET A 60 5.06 -1.92 2.09
CA MET A 60 5.36 -0.97 3.18
C MET A 60 6.80 -1.18 3.68
N ASP A 61 7.39 -0.11 4.20
CA ASP A 61 8.63 -0.24 4.99
C ASP A 61 8.42 -1.20 6.18
N GLY A 62 9.35 -2.12 6.39
CA GLY A 62 9.17 -3.20 7.36
C GLY A 62 9.01 -2.74 8.82
N GLU A 63 9.58 -1.59 9.20
CA GLU A 63 9.37 -0.98 10.51
C GLU A 63 7.93 -0.50 10.67
N PHE A 64 7.37 0.09 9.60
CA PHE A 64 6.00 0.60 9.56
C PHE A 64 4.98 -0.54 9.57
N ALA A 65 5.20 -1.59 8.79
CA ALA A 65 4.35 -2.79 8.79
C ALA A 65 4.26 -3.43 10.18
N LYS A 66 5.39 -3.59 10.86
CA LYS A 66 5.45 -4.11 12.24
C LYS A 66 4.71 -3.21 13.23
N LEU A 67 4.87 -1.89 13.11
CA LEU A 67 4.16 -0.95 13.98
C LEU A 67 2.67 -1.01 13.71
N MET A 68 2.21 -0.99 12.45
CA MET A 68 0.81 -1.11 12.08
C MET A 68 0.18 -2.38 12.64
N ARG A 69 0.82 -3.53 12.46
CA ARG A 69 0.35 -4.80 13.02
C ARG A 69 0.23 -4.77 14.54
N ARG A 70 1.15 -4.12 15.24
CA ARG A 70 1.11 -3.95 16.69
C ARG A 70 -0.04 -3.05 17.15
N GLU A 71 -0.38 -2.03 16.38
CA GLU A 71 -1.45 -1.09 16.70
C GLU A 71 -2.84 -1.64 16.38
N LEU A 72 -2.96 -2.59 15.49
CA LEU A 72 -4.20 -3.34 15.21
C LEU A 72 -4.51 -4.36 16.32
N LYS A 73 -4.69 -3.88 17.55
CA LYS A 73 -4.80 -4.68 18.79
C LYS A 73 -5.97 -5.67 18.80
N GLY A 74 -7.01 -5.42 18.00
CA GLY A 74 -8.19 -6.30 17.90
C GLY A 74 -8.05 -7.42 16.88
N VAL A 75 -6.88 -7.55 16.24
CA VAL A 75 -6.61 -8.51 15.17
C VAL A 75 -5.57 -9.53 15.62
N ASP A 76 -5.87 -10.81 15.46
CA ASP A 76 -4.91 -11.91 15.67
C ASP A 76 -4.19 -12.21 14.35
N PHE A 77 -2.84 -12.21 14.36
CA PHE A 77 -2.03 -12.37 13.17
C PHE A 77 -1.26 -13.69 13.18
N HIS A 78 -1.48 -14.51 12.14
CA HIS A 78 -0.74 -15.73 11.87
C HIS A 78 0.12 -15.53 10.62
N LEU A 79 1.40 -15.21 10.82
CA LEU A 79 2.36 -14.91 9.74
C LEU A 79 3.20 -16.15 9.38
N GLY A 80 3.68 -16.22 8.14
CA GLY A 80 4.40 -17.38 7.62
C GLY A 80 3.52 -18.62 7.51
N CYS A 81 2.20 -18.45 7.41
CA CYS A 81 1.21 -19.51 7.49
C CYS A 81 0.56 -19.74 6.11
N LYS A 82 0.47 -20.98 5.68
CA LYS A 82 -0.10 -21.36 4.39
C LYS A 82 -1.48 -21.99 4.60
N VAL A 83 -2.52 -21.37 4.08
CA VAL A 83 -3.87 -21.96 4.05
C VAL A 83 -3.90 -23.13 3.08
N GLU A 84 -4.38 -24.28 3.55
CA GLU A 84 -4.47 -25.50 2.76
C GLU A 84 -5.90 -25.76 2.27
N GLU A 85 -6.90 -25.53 3.14
CA GLU A 85 -8.30 -25.80 2.83
C GLU A 85 -9.24 -24.93 3.68
N ILE A 86 -10.40 -24.62 3.14
CA ILE A 86 -11.52 -24.01 3.86
C ILE A 86 -12.65 -25.04 3.90
N THR A 87 -13.10 -25.40 5.08
CA THR A 87 -14.26 -26.27 5.32
C THR A 87 -15.46 -25.43 5.77
N PRO A 88 -16.69 -26.00 5.86
CA PRO A 88 -17.83 -25.27 6.41
C PRO A 88 -17.63 -24.75 7.84
N GLU A 89 -16.75 -25.38 8.62
CA GLU A 89 -16.55 -25.10 10.04
C GLU A 89 -15.27 -24.30 10.33
N ALA A 90 -14.23 -24.43 9.47
CA ALA A 90 -12.91 -23.92 9.79
C ALA A 90 -12.01 -23.64 8.57
N VAL A 91 -11.02 -22.79 8.78
CA VAL A 91 -9.86 -22.63 7.87
C VAL A 91 -8.72 -23.50 8.38
N LEU A 92 -8.25 -24.42 7.54
CA LEU A 92 -7.12 -25.31 7.82
C LEU A 92 -5.85 -24.69 7.23
N TYR A 93 -4.80 -24.60 8.00
CA TYR A 93 -3.53 -24.02 7.55
C TYR A 93 -2.33 -24.70 8.19
N THR A 94 -1.18 -24.54 7.55
CA THR A 94 0.13 -24.95 8.09
C THR A 94 0.84 -23.72 8.62
N ASP A 95 1.29 -23.74 9.87
CA ASP A 95 1.98 -22.63 10.49
C ASP A 95 3.47 -22.54 10.07
N ALA A 96 4.17 -21.48 10.50
CA ALA A 96 5.58 -21.23 10.19
C ALA A 96 6.53 -22.36 10.67
N LYS A 97 6.07 -23.24 11.59
CA LYS A 97 6.83 -24.40 12.07
C LYS A 97 6.51 -25.67 11.30
N GLY A 98 5.57 -25.63 10.35
CA GLY A 98 5.10 -26.79 9.61
C GLY A 98 4.00 -27.60 10.33
N GLU A 99 3.43 -27.09 11.43
CA GLU A 99 2.36 -27.72 12.15
C GLU A 99 0.99 -27.40 11.53
N LYS A 100 0.13 -28.42 11.43
CA LYS A 100 -1.25 -28.24 10.96
C LYS A 100 -2.12 -27.64 12.05
N LYS A 101 -2.82 -26.58 11.73
CA LYS A 101 -3.70 -25.81 12.62
C LYS A 101 -5.07 -25.62 11.97
N SER A 102 -6.07 -25.28 12.78
CA SER A 102 -7.39 -24.90 12.30
C SER A 102 -7.94 -23.71 13.09
N ILE A 103 -8.70 -22.86 12.42
CA ILE A 103 -9.40 -21.73 13.04
C ILE A 103 -10.86 -21.77 12.58
N ALA A 104 -11.79 -21.84 13.54
CA ALA A 104 -13.21 -21.71 13.25
C ALA A 104 -13.56 -20.29 12.83
N ALA A 105 -14.40 -20.14 11.83
CA ALA A 105 -14.83 -18.85 11.31
C ALA A 105 -16.31 -18.87 10.92
N SER A 106 -17.05 -17.83 11.28
CA SER A 106 -18.41 -17.63 10.76
C SER A 106 -18.37 -17.08 9.33
N LEU A 107 -17.32 -16.30 9.01
CA LEU A 107 -17.06 -15.73 7.68
C LEU A 107 -15.57 -15.81 7.35
N VAL A 108 -15.28 -16.00 6.07
CA VAL A 108 -13.91 -15.98 5.54
C VAL A 108 -13.81 -14.96 4.42
N LEU A 109 -12.85 -14.04 4.50
CA LEU A 109 -12.50 -13.11 3.43
C LEU A 109 -11.27 -13.63 2.67
N MET A 110 -11.41 -13.85 1.37
CA MET A 110 -10.28 -14.12 0.49
C MET A 110 -9.72 -12.81 -0.09
N SER A 111 -8.53 -12.41 0.33
CA SER A 111 -7.81 -11.21 -0.12
C SER A 111 -6.38 -11.51 -0.59
N VAL A 112 -6.23 -12.59 -1.37
CA VAL A 112 -4.93 -13.12 -1.84
C VAL A 112 -4.39 -12.44 -3.11
N GLY A 113 -4.85 -11.24 -3.39
CA GLY A 113 -4.41 -10.41 -4.52
C GLY A 113 -5.42 -10.32 -5.65
N ARG A 114 -5.11 -9.44 -6.61
CA ARG A 114 -5.89 -9.18 -7.82
C ARG A 114 -5.12 -9.64 -9.05
N ARG A 115 -5.86 -9.96 -10.11
CA ARG A 115 -5.31 -10.30 -11.42
C ARG A 115 -5.92 -9.39 -12.47
N PRO A 116 -5.16 -8.94 -13.47
CA PRO A 116 -5.71 -8.27 -14.63
C PRO A 116 -6.80 -9.10 -15.31
N ASN A 117 -7.93 -8.48 -15.60
CA ASN A 117 -8.96 -9.12 -16.41
C ASN A 117 -8.64 -8.88 -17.89
N ILE A 118 -8.19 -9.93 -18.56
CA ILE A 118 -7.85 -9.93 -19.99
C ILE A 118 -8.89 -10.65 -20.84
N GLN A 119 -10.02 -11.04 -20.26
CA GLN A 119 -11.06 -11.79 -20.97
C GLN A 119 -11.56 -10.98 -22.18
N GLY A 120 -11.56 -11.64 -23.33
CA GLY A 120 -11.97 -11.05 -24.61
C GLY A 120 -10.85 -10.33 -25.38
N LEU A 121 -9.66 -10.19 -24.79
CA LEU A 121 -8.50 -9.55 -25.43
C LEU A 121 -7.56 -10.54 -26.13
N GLU A 122 -7.71 -11.85 -25.90
CA GLU A 122 -6.77 -12.89 -26.30
C GLU A 122 -6.58 -13.00 -27.82
N LYS A 123 -7.61 -12.58 -28.61
CA LYS A 123 -7.60 -12.67 -30.07
C LYS A 123 -7.21 -11.37 -30.78
N LEU A 124 -6.90 -10.31 -30.03
CA LEU A 124 -6.59 -9.00 -30.60
C LEU A 124 -5.13 -8.86 -31.08
N GLY A 125 -4.30 -9.86 -30.90
CA GLY A 125 -2.86 -9.80 -31.25
C GLY A 125 -2.06 -8.89 -30.33
N LEU A 126 -2.54 -8.67 -29.10
CA LEU A 126 -1.83 -7.93 -28.07
C LEU A 126 -0.77 -8.81 -27.40
N ASP A 127 0.36 -8.21 -27.07
CA ASP A 127 1.34 -8.84 -26.20
C ASP A 127 0.78 -8.89 -24.78
N ILE A 128 0.49 -10.10 -24.28
CA ILE A 128 -0.03 -10.35 -22.94
C ILE A 128 1.01 -11.11 -22.14
N GLY A 129 1.56 -10.43 -21.13
CA GLY A 129 2.51 -11.03 -20.18
C GLY A 129 1.82 -11.60 -18.95
N ARG A 130 2.63 -12.09 -18.00
CA ARG A 130 2.15 -12.62 -16.72
C ARG A 130 1.36 -11.59 -15.90
N GLN A 131 1.67 -10.30 -16.07
CA GLN A 131 1.07 -9.21 -15.31
C GLN A 131 -0.10 -8.54 -16.04
N GLY A 132 -0.43 -8.93 -17.27
CA GLY A 132 -1.49 -8.32 -18.08
C GLY A 132 -0.99 -7.86 -19.44
N VAL A 133 -1.72 -6.93 -20.08
CA VAL A 133 -1.35 -6.36 -21.37
C VAL A 133 -0.05 -5.56 -21.25
N VAL A 134 0.94 -5.90 -22.10
CA VAL A 134 2.25 -5.22 -22.09
C VAL A 134 2.12 -3.82 -22.70
N VAL A 135 2.58 -2.82 -21.97
CA VAL A 135 2.60 -1.42 -22.42
C VAL A 135 3.94 -0.76 -22.12
N ASN A 136 4.28 0.24 -22.92
CA ASN A 136 5.39 1.16 -22.62
C ASN A 136 4.97 2.26 -21.62
N ASP A 137 5.87 3.19 -21.28
CA ASP A 137 5.59 4.30 -20.32
C ASP A 137 4.58 5.32 -20.86
N ARG A 138 4.14 5.22 -22.12
CA ARG A 138 3.11 6.04 -22.75
C ARG A 138 1.76 5.34 -22.82
N MET A 139 1.64 4.18 -22.19
CA MET A 139 0.46 3.30 -22.18
C MET A 139 0.17 2.65 -23.53
N GLN A 140 1.06 2.73 -24.50
CA GLN A 140 0.90 2.14 -25.82
C GLN A 140 1.28 0.67 -25.80
N THR A 141 0.50 -0.18 -26.43
CA THR A 141 0.76 -1.61 -26.61
C THR A 141 1.71 -1.88 -27.80
N ASN A 142 1.91 -3.14 -28.16
CA ASN A 142 2.59 -3.54 -29.40
C ASN A 142 1.83 -3.12 -30.67
N LEU A 143 0.51 -2.84 -30.58
CA LEU A 143 -0.28 -2.31 -31.67
C LEU A 143 -0.29 -0.77 -31.61
N ALA A 144 0.19 -0.12 -32.66
CA ALA A 144 0.49 1.33 -32.66
C ALA A 144 -0.70 2.24 -32.31
N THR A 145 -1.93 1.80 -32.54
CA THR A 145 -3.15 2.56 -32.27
C THR A 145 -3.92 2.09 -31.05
N VAL A 146 -3.36 1.12 -30.29
CA VAL A 146 -4.01 0.53 -29.13
C VAL A 146 -3.23 0.88 -27.86
N TYR A 147 -3.97 1.37 -26.86
CA TYR A 147 -3.45 1.73 -25.54
C TYR A 147 -4.18 0.90 -24.49
N ALA A 148 -3.47 0.51 -23.43
CA ALA A 148 -4.05 -0.22 -22.29
C ALA A 148 -3.75 0.50 -20.98
N ILE A 149 -4.79 0.91 -20.26
CA ILE A 149 -4.71 1.69 -19.02
C ILE A 149 -5.40 0.96 -17.87
N GLY A 150 -5.01 1.29 -16.64
CA GLY A 150 -5.55 0.69 -15.42
C GLY A 150 -5.11 -0.76 -15.21
N ASP A 151 -5.90 -1.49 -14.44
CA ASP A 151 -5.56 -2.83 -13.93
C ASP A 151 -5.26 -3.85 -15.04
N VAL A 152 -5.79 -3.66 -16.23
CA VAL A 152 -5.58 -4.57 -17.37
C VAL A 152 -4.10 -4.70 -17.78
N ASN A 153 -3.28 -3.67 -17.55
CA ASN A 153 -1.83 -3.72 -17.83
C ASN A 153 -0.99 -4.19 -16.62
N GLY A 154 -1.59 -4.30 -15.44
CA GLY A 154 -0.96 -4.82 -14.23
C GLY A 154 0.22 -4.03 -13.67
N ARG A 155 0.51 -2.82 -14.21
CA ARG A 155 1.63 -1.98 -13.77
C ARG A 155 1.37 -1.31 -12.43
N SER A 156 0.12 -0.93 -12.17
CA SER A 156 -0.35 -0.37 -10.91
C SER A 156 -1.85 -0.61 -10.78
N LEU A 157 -2.27 -1.26 -9.68
CA LEU A 157 -3.65 -1.66 -9.43
C LEU A 157 -4.36 -0.64 -8.51
N LEU A 158 -4.20 0.66 -8.84
CA LEU A 158 -4.73 1.78 -8.06
C LEU A 158 -5.57 2.70 -8.97
N ALA A 159 -6.75 3.12 -8.49
CA ALA A 159 -7.69 3.93 -9.24
C ALA A 159 -7.09 5.27 -9.72
N HIS A 160 -6.39 5.99 -8.82
CA HIS A 160 -5.73 7.25 -9.19
C HIS A 160 -4.57 7.06 -10.18
N SER A 161 -3.91 5.91 -10.14
CA SER A 161 -2.90 5.52 -11.11
C SER A 161 -3.53 5.27 -12.50
N ALA A 162 -4.69 4.59 -12.55
CA ALA A 162 -5.46 4.37 -13.78
C ALA A 162 -5.92 5.71 -14.39
N SER A 163 -6.37 6.67 -13.58
CA SER A 163 -6.72 8.02 -14.03
C SER A 163 -5.51 8.72 -14.66
N ARG A 164 -4.34 8.65 -14.01
CA ARG A 164 -3.11 9.23 -14.58
C ARG A 164 -2.67 8.54 -15.86
N MET A 165 -2.79 7.21 -15.94
CA MET A 165 -2.53 6.46 -17.18
C MET A 165 -3.44 6.93 -18.32
N ALA A 166 -4.72 7.24 -18.05
CA ALA A 166 -5.63 7.78 -19.06
C ALA A 166 -5.18 9.14 -19.58
N GLU A 167 -4.78 10.06 -18.69
CA GLU A 167 -4.22 11.37 -19.07
C GLU A 167 -2.99 11.21 -19.96
N VAL A 168 -2.07 10.31 -19.57
CA VAL A 168 -0.85 10.01 -20.34
C VAL A 168 -1.20 9.44 -21.71
N ALA A 169 -2.13 8.48 -21.80
CA ALA A 169 -2.57 7.89 -23.07
C ALA A 169 -3.20 8.95 -23.99
N VAL A 170 -4.16 9.73 -23.48
CA VAL A 170 -4.86 10.77 -24.26
C VAL A 170 -3.89 11.84 -24.74
N SER A 171 -2.95 12.27 -23.90
CA SER A 171 -1.93 13.24 -24.31
C SER A 171 -1.03 12.72 -25.43
N ASN A 172 -0.71 11.42 -25.44
CA ASN A 172 0.10 10.81 -26.51
C ASN A 172 -0.70 10.54 -27.78
N ILE A 173 -2.03 10.37 -27.69
CA ILE A 173 -2.92 10.19 -28.85
C ILE A 173 -3.19 11.52 -29.56
N PHE A 174 -3.50 12.57 -28.81
CA PHE A 174 -4.03 13.83 -29.35
C PHE A 174 -3.19 15.06 -29.01
N GLY A 175 -2.27 14.95 -28.04
CA GLY A 175 -1.50 16.08 -27.54
C GLY A 175 -0.26 16.41 -28.34
N SER A 176 0.23 17.63 -28.16
CA SER A 176 1.51 18.09 -28.74
C SER A 176 2.72 17.71 -27.88
N LYS A 177 2.51 17.31 -26.64
CA LYS A 177 3.56 16.90 -25.69
C LYS A 177 3.52 15.40 -25.45
N SER A 178 4.65 14.74 -25.61
CA SER A 178 4.81 13.35 -25.24
C SER A 178 4.90 13.24 -23.71
N MET A 179 3.87 12.69 -23.07
CA MET A 179 3.85 12.40 -21.64
C MET A 179 4.25 10.96 -21.34
N ARG A 180 4.83 10.73 -20.18
CA ARG A 180 5.20 9.41 -19.68
C ARG A 180 4.69 9.20 -18.26
N MET A 181 4.45 7.95 -17.92
CA MET A 181 4.09 7.55 -16.58
C MET A 181 5.33 7.52 -15.68
N ARG A 182 5.26 8.17 -14.52
CA ARG A 182 6.32 8.17 -13.50
C ARG A 182 5.87 7.32 -12.32
N TYR A 183 6.09 6.02 -12.42
CA TYR A 183 5.62 5.04 -11.43
C TYR A 183 6.19 5.25 -10.04
N GLN A 184 7.42 5.77 -9.93
CA GLN A 184 8.06 6.06 -8.65
C GLN A 184 7.39 7.19 -7.84
N ALA A 185 6.58 8.03 -8.48
CA ALA A 185 5.85 9.10 -7.83
C ALA A 185 4.37 8.78 -7.56
N ILE A 186 3.95 7.54 -7.77
CA ILE A 186 2.57 7.12 -7.48
C ILE A 186 2.44 6.88 -5.98
N PRO A 187 1.58 7.64 -5.26
CA PRO A 187 1.33 7.39 -3.86
C PRO A 187 0.39 6.18 -3.68
N TRP A 188 0.49 5.53 -2.54
CA TRP A 188 -0.46 4.53 -2.07
C TRP A 188 -0.92 4.87 -0.65
N ALA A 189 -2.10 4.41 -0.27
CA ALA A 189 -2.62 4.52 1.08
C ALA A 189 -3.31 3.22 1.51
N VAL A 190 -3.31 2.97 2.81
CA VAL A 190 -4.02 1.89 3.50
C VAL A 190 -4.93 2.53 4.54
N TYR A 191 -6.23 2.39 4.36
CA TYR A 191 -7.26 3.02 5.18
C TYR A 191 -7.60 2.16 6.40
N GLY A 192 -6.62 1.93 7.26
CA GLY A 192 -6.77 1.26 8.54
C GLY A 192 -6.83 2.24 9.70
N ASN A 193 -6.82 1.71 10.93
CA ASN A 193 -6.62 2.49 12.14
C ASN A 193 -5.49 1.88 12.98
N PRO A 194 -4.27 2.45 12.91
CA PRO A 194 -3.90 3.67 12.20
C PRO A 194 -3.92 3.51 10.67
N GLU A 195 -4.12 4.61 9.93
CA GLU A 195 -3.91 4.64 8.50
C GLU A 195 -2.42 4.71 8.14
N SER A 196 -2.06 4.34 6.91
CA SER A 196 -0.70 4.56 6.43
C SER A 196 -0.67 4.91 4.95
N ALA A 197 0.41 5.53 4.52
CA ALA A 197 0.62 5.88 3.13
C ALA A 197 2.11 5.92 2.78
N GLY A 198 2.41 5.79 1.50
CA GLY A 198 3.78 5.92 1.04
C GLY A 198 3.85 6.30 -0.43
N CYS A 199 4.99 6.84 -0.81
CA CYS A 199 5.35 7.18 -2.18
C CYS A 199 6.85 6.99 -2.36
N GLY A 200 7.27 6.51 -3.52
CA GLY A 200 8.67 6.24 -3.79
C GLY A 200 9.16 4.90 -3.24
N ILE A 201 10.46 4.75 -3.11
CA ILE A 201 11.11 3.50 -2.71
C ILE A 201 11.30 3.39 -1.20
N THR A 202 11.31 2.16 -0.71
CA THR A 202 11.74 1.82 0.66
C THR A 202 13.26 1.66 0.73
N GLU A 203 13.84 1.66 1.94
CA GLU A 203 15.28 1.36 2.13
C GLU A 203 15.63 -0.05 1.62
N ALA A 204 14.73 -1.01 1.83
CA ALA A 204 14.92 -2.39 1.36
C ALA A 204 14.92 -2.48 -0.17
N GLU A 205 14.08 -1.71 -0.86
CA GLU A 205 14.07 -1.61 -2.32
C GLU A 205 15.31 -0.87 -2.84
N ALA A 206 15.70 0.23 -2.19
CA ALA A 206 16.94 0.93 -2.52
C ALA A 206 18.16 0.02 -2.46
N ALA A 207 18.27 -0.79 -1.40
CA ALA A 207 19.34 -1.77 -1.24
C ALA A 207 19.34 -2.83 -2.35
N LYS A 208 18.16 -3.36 -2.73
CA LYS A 208 18.04 -4.32 -3.84
C LYS A 208 18.45 -3.73 -5.19
N LEU A 209 18.15 -2.43 -5.41
CA LEU A 209 18.46 -1.73 -6.65
C LEU A 209 19.88 -1.15 -6.67
N GLY A 210 20.63 -1.25 -5.56
CA GLY A 210 21.96 -0.64 -5.43
C GLY A 210 21.96 0.89 -5.42
N ILE A 211 20.83 1.50 -5.04
CA ILE A 211 20.68 2.95 -4.95
C ILE A 211 21.19 3.41 -3.58
N PRO A 212 22.22 4.25 -3.51
CA PRO A 212 22.71 4.77 -2.23
C PRO A 212 21.74 5.79 -1.66
N VAL A 213 21.18 5.49 -0.49
CA VAL A 213 20.20 6.35 0.17
C VAL A 213 20.61 6.68 1.60
N ARG A 214 20.03 7.77 2.11
CA ARG A 214 19.97 8.12 3.53
C ARG A 214 18.51 8.29 3.91
N SER A 215 18.17 7.96 5.13
CA SER A 215 16.82 8.07 5.63
C SER A 215 16.78 8.69 7.01
N GLN A 216 15.64 9.29 7.33
CA GLN A 216 15.34 9.78 8.67
C GLN A 216 13.91 9.43 9.04
N THR A 217 13.75 8.79 10.19
CA THR A 217 12.44 8.49 10.77
C THR A 217 12.18 9.43 11.95
N VAL A 218 11.01 10.08 11.95
CA VAL A 218 10.54 10.94 13.02
C VAL A 218 9.24 10.38 13.59
N GLN A 219 9.10 10.41 14.91
CA GLN A 219 7.86 9.97 15.55
C GLN A 219 6.81 11.07 15.50
N MET A 220 5.56 10.75 15.15
CA MET A 220 4.49 11.75 15.08
C MET A 220 4.23 12.43 16.42
N ARG A 221 4.49 11.77 17.53
CA ARG A 221 4.40 12.37 18.88
C ARG A 221 5.44 13.48 19.16
N ALA A 222 6.40 13.72 18.27
CA ALA A 222 7.25 14.89 18.35
C ALA A 222 6.53 16.19 17.91
N ASN A 223 5.36 16.07 17.27
CA ASN A 223 4.56 17.19 16.77
C ASN A 223 3.47 17.58 17.77
N GLY A 224 3.36 18.91 18.05
CA GLY A 224 2.42 19.42 19.04
C GLY A 224 0.96 19.19 18.69
N ARG A 225 0.57 19.31 17.41
CA ARG A 225 -0.79 19.02 16.96
C ARG A 225 -1.15 17.56 17.14
N PHE A 226 -0.27 16.66 16.74
CA PHE A 226 -0.47 15.22 16.95
C PHE A 226 -0.65 14.89 18.45
N LEU A 227 0.16 15.48 19.33
CA LEU A 227 0.06 15.29 20.78
C LEU A 227 -1.28 15.80 21.34
N ALA A 228 -1.78 16.92 20.85
CA ALA A 228 -3.04 17.49 21.28
C ALA A 228 -4.24 16.59 20.93
N GLU A 229 -4.20 15.91 19.79
CA GLU A 229 -5.29 15.08 19.29
C GLU A 229 -5.19 13.61 19.75
N HIS A 230 -3.98 13.05 19.87
CA HIS A 230 -3.75 11.62 20.11
C HIS A 230 -3.01 11.31 21.41
N GLY A 231 -2.55 12.34 22.13
CA GLY A 231 -1.84 12.20 23.39
C GLY A 231 -0.47 11.50 23.27
N LYS A 232 0.17 11.32 24.43
CA LYS A 232 1.53 10.73 24.51
C LYS A 232 1.60 9.24 24.10
N LYS A 233 0.47 8.54 24.06
CA LYS A 233 0.39 7.13 23.69
C LYS A 233 0.09 6.92 22.20
N GLY A 234 -0.23 7.99 21.46
CA GLY A 234 -0.46 7.92 20.03
C GLY A 234 0.76 7.35 19.30
N ALA A 235 0.52 6.40 18.40
CA ALA A 235 1.54 5.81 17.55
C ALA A 235 1.50 6.46 16.17
N GLY A 236 2.68 6.76 15.62
CA GLY A 236 2.80 7.27 14.26
C GLY A 236 4.25 7.57 13.92
N LEU A 237 4.58 7.34 12.65
CA LEU A 237 5.93 7.52 12.09
C LEU A 237 5.86 8.28 10.76
N VAL A 238 6.87 9.10 10.53
CA VAL A 238 7.18 9.73 9.23
C VAL A 238 8.62 9.36 8.88
N LYS A 239 8.83 8.77 7.71
CA LYS A 239 10.17 8.49 7.18
C LYS A 239 10.36 9.22 5.87
N VAL A 240 11.46 9.94 5.74
CA VAL A 240 11.91 10.53 4.47
C VAL A 240 13.20 9.83 4.05
N ILE A 241 13.28 9.45 2.78
CA ILE A 241 14.42 8.79 2.17
C ILE A 241 14.93 9.68 1.04
N CYS A 242 16.21 10.01 1.03
CA CYS A 242 16.85 10.76 -0.04
C CYS A 242 18.03 10.01 -0.65
N HIS A 243 18.33 10.29 -1.92
CA HIS A 243 19.52 9.79 -2.58
C HIS A 243 20.77 10.37 -1.89
N ALA A 244 21.72 9.53 -1.51
CA ALA A 244 22.84 9.90 -0.64
C ALA A 244 23.75 10.99 -1.22
N GLN A 245 23.92 11.01 -2.55
CA GLN A 245 24.81 11.96 -3.23
C GLN A 245 24.12 13.26 -3.65
N THR A 246 22.87 13.17 -4.15
CA THR A 246 22.16 14.34 -4.72
C THR A 246 21.25 15.02 -3.72
N GLY A 247 20.85 14.35 -2.64
CA GLY A 247 19.86 14.82 -1.69
C GLY A 247 18.41 14.77 -2.23
N ALA A 248 18.19 14.29 -3.47
CA ALA A 248 16.85 14.20 -4.05
C ALA A 248 15.98 13.24 -3.22
N ILE A 249 14.75 13.63 -2.91
CA ILE A 249 13.80 12.78 -2.19
C ILE A 249 13.34 11.65 -3.12
N VAL A 250 13.52 10.42 -2.67
CA VAL A 250 13.21 9.21 -3.42
C VAL A 250 12.17 8.32 -2.74
N GLY A 251 11.83 8.61 -1.49
CA GLY A 251 10.78 7.91 -0.76
C GLY A 251 10.27 8.69 0.45
N VAL A 252 8.96 8.62 0.68
CA VAL A 252 8.31 9.12 1.90
C VAL A 252 7.30 8.08 2.35
N HIS A 253 7.36 7.69 3.62
CA HIS A 253 6.46 6.70 4.22
C HIS A 253 5.86 7.27 5.51
N LEU A 254 4.57 7.08 5.68
CA LEU A 254 3.76 7.64 6.75
C LEU A 254 2.95 6.52 7.40
N LEU A 255 2.86 6.53 8.73
CA LEU A 255 1.94 5.69 9.50
C LEU A 255 1.35 6.53 10.63
N GLY A 256 0.05 6.63 10.70
CA GLY A 256 -0.69 7.42 11.67
C GLY A 256 -1.72 8.32 11.00
N PRO A 257 -2.44 9.13 11.78
CA PRO A 257 -3.49 10.00 11.27
C PRO A 257 -2.96 10.97 10.21
N TYR A 258 -3.81 11.31 9.26
CA TYR A 258 -3.52 12.20 8.12
C TYR A 258 -2.52 11.65 7.10
N SER A 259 -2.09 10.39 7.20
CA SER A 259 -1.13 9.82 6.24
C SER A 259 -1.65 9.87 4.81
N SER A 260 -2.91 9.49 4.58
CA SER A 260 -3.55 9.52 3.26
C SER A 260 -3.71 10.95 2.71
N GLU A 261 -3.92 11.93 3.58
CA GLU A 261 -4.06 13.34 3.20
C GLU A 261 -2.69 14.01 2.95
N MET A 262 -1.64 13.59 3.65
CA MET A 262 -0.31 14.18 3.50
C MET A 262 0.48 13.63 2.30
N ILE A 263 0.19 12.40 1.88
CA ILE A 263 1.04 11.69 0.92
C ILE A 263 1.05 12.31 -0.47
N TRP A 264 0.01 13.02 -0.89
CA TRP A 264 0.00 13.71 -2.17
C TRP A 264 1.09 14.78 -2.23
N GLY A 265 1.33 15.50 -1.12
CA GLY A 265 2.41 16.47 -1.02
C GLY A 265 3.78 15.83 -1.18
N ALA A 266 4.00 14.68 -0.52
CA ALA A 266 5.22 13.89 -0.70
C ALA A 266 5.40 13.36 -2.13
N SER A 267 4.30 12.92 -2.78
CA SER A 267 4.30 12.56 -4.20
C SER A 267 4.74 13.74 -5.07
N ALA A 268 4.24 14.95 -4.79
CA ALA A 268 4.65 16.16 -5.50
C ALA A 268 6.14 16.48 -5.33
N LEU A 269 6.71 16.28 -4.12
CA LEU A 269 8.14 16.47 -3.88
C LEU A 269 8.97 15.51 -4.73
N ILE A 270 8.57 14.23 -4.83
CA ILE A 270 9.24 13.20 -5.63
C ILE A 270 9.06 13.48 -7.13
N GLU A 271 7.83 13.84 -7.56
CA GLU A 271 7.55 14.16 -8.97
C GLU A 271 8.35 15.34 -9.47
N ALA A 272 8.52 16.37 -8.62
CA ALA A 272 9.32 17.55 -8.92
C ALA A 272 10.83 17.35 -8.67
N GLU A 273 11.27 16.17 -8.25
CA GLU A 273 12.67 15.82 -7.95
C GLU A 273 13.32 16.76 -6.93
N LEU A 274 12.52 17.25 -5.96
CA LEU A 274 13.02 18.16 -4.95
C LEU A 274 14.02 17.46 -4.02
N ARG A 275 15.03 18.22 -3.62
CA ARG A 275 16.04 17.76 -2.68
C ARG A 275 15.64 18.12 -1.25
N VAL A 276 16.26 17.50 -0.28
CA VAL A 276 16.11 17.81 1.15
C VAL A 276 16.28 19.30 1.42
N GLN A 277 17.27 19.93 0.80
CA GLN A 277 17.53 21.38 0.95
C GLN A 277 16.37 22.23 0.41
N ASP A 278 15.80 21.85 -0.73
CA ASP A 278 14.68 22.58 -1.35
C ASP A 278 13.42 22.53 -0.47
N VAL A 279 13.14 21.36 0.15
CA VAL A 279 11.98 21.19 1.05
C VAL A 279 12.09 22.01 2.31
N LYS A 280 13.28 22.24 2.82
CA LYS A 280 13.52 23.11 3.99
C LYS A 280 13.10 24.56 3.76
N GLU A 281 13.16 25.04 2.52
CA GLU A 281 12.73 26.39 2.14
C GLU A 281 11.20 26.51 1.96
N ILE A 282 10.47 25.38 1.83
CA ILE A 282 9.02 25.40 1.70
C ILE A 282 8.37 25.74 3.04
N VAL A 283 7.36 26.63 3.01
CA VAL A 283 6.57 26.97 4.19
C VAL A 283 5.48 25.91 4.38
N PHE A 284 5.50 25.25 5.54
CA PHE A 284 4.45 24.33 5.97
C PHE A 284 3.48 25.05 6.93
N PRO A 285 2.17 24.74 6.88
CA PRO A 285 1.21 25.36 7.80
C PRO A 285 1.48 24.93 9.24
N HIS A 286 1.38 25.87 10.19
CA HIS A 286 1.53 25.61 11.62
C HIS A 286 0.23 25.96 12.38
N PRO A 287 -0.28 25.07 13.29
CA PRO A 287 0.22 23.74 13.60
C PRO A 287 -0.36 22.67 12.66
N SER A 288 0.48 21.84 12.10
CA SER A 288 0.05 20.69 11.27
C SER A 288 0.94 19.46 11.47
N VAL A 289 0.41 18.27 11.22
CA VAL A 289 1.20 17.02 11.27
C VAL A 289 2.15 16.94 10.07
N SER A 290 1.83 17.59 8.96
CA SER A 290 2.68 17.61 7.76
C SER A 290 4.06 18.26 7.99
N GLU A 291 4.23 19.10 9.02
CA GLU A 291 5.53 19.67 9.41
C GLU A 291 6.58 18.58 9.68
N LEU A 292 6.16 17.38 10.08
CA LEU A 292 7.08 16.26 10.34
C LEU A 292 7.87 15.81 9.10
N ILE A 293 7.36 16.03 7.89
CA ILE A 293 8.12 15.79 6.65
C ILE A 293 9.29 16.77 6.56
N LYS A 294 9.04 18.05 6.89
CA LYS A 294 10.07 19.09 6.94
C LYS A 294 11.08 18.83 8.06
N ASP A 295 10.61 18.40 9.25
CA ASP A 295 11.48 18.07 10.39
C ASP A 295 12.42 16.90 10.04
N ALA A 296 11.92 15.87 9.33
CA ALA A 296 12.76 14.78 8.83
C ALA A 296 13.82 15.30 7.84
N CYS A 297 13.46 16.24 6.96
CA CYS A 297 14.40 16.87 6.03
C CYS A 297 15.47 17.68 6.76
N PHE A 298 15.13 18.43 7.82
CA PHE A 298 16.11 19.14 8.63
C PHE A 298 17.11 18.19 9.27
N GLN A 299 16.64 17.06 9.83
CA GLN A 299 17.53 16.08 10.45
C GLN A 299 18.43 15.38 9.42
N LEU A 300 17.94 15.10 8.21
CA LEU A 300 18.74 14.56 7.12
C LEU A 300 19.84 15.52 6.65
N ASP A 301 19.56 16.81 6.61
CA ASP A 301 20.52 17.81 6.15
C ASP A 301 21.69 18.02 7.13
N HIS A 302 21.44 17.91 8.44
CA HIS A 302 22.51 17.97 9.44
C HIS A 302 23.51 16.80 9.36
N THR A 303 23.19 15.77 8.59
CA THR A 303 24.07 14.62 8.33
C THR A 303 24.80 14.74 6.99
N LEU A 304 24.57 15.81 6.24
CA LEU A 304 25.28 16.21 5.03
C LEU A 304 26.50 17.02 5.36
#